data_5d1f313fab1c80993a704572b0263085
#
_entry.id   5d1f313fab1c80993a704572b0263085
#
_cell.length_a   1.000
_cell.length_b   1.000
_cell.length_c   1.000
_cell.angle_alpha   90.00
_cell.angle_beta   90.00
_cell.angle_gamma   90.00
#
_symmetry.space_group_name_H-M   'P 1'
#
loop_
_entity.id
_entity.type
_entity.pdbx_description
1 polymer ?
#
loop_
_entity_poly.entity_id
_entity_poly.type
_entity_poly.pdbx_seq_one_letter_code
_entity_poly.pdbx_strand_id
1 'polypeptide(L)'
;MQVLNGEKPANTPPIRSEGAPGVHWKYSGGGYTIMQQVLIDVTQEPFPELLHDSVLAPIGMSHSTYEQPLPQVFQSFAATPYRSDGEPVEGGAHTYPEMAAAGLWTTPTDLARCAIEVEQSLQDKANHVLSEDMTLEMLTPGTGHWGLGLEIGGSGFNPYFSHGGANEGFRNIFVAYETSGDGAVVMTNGDSGTLRGDEVIRSIATEYRWPDYGRSVVRRSDGLIYTILIVVIAAVIIALLLRLVTRGRVRQI
;
A
#
# COMPACT_ATOMS: atom_id res chain seq x y z
N MET A 1 -3.88 18.50 17.46
CA MET A 1 -4.10 18.06 18.88
C MET A 1 -5.50 17.46 19.09
N GLN A 2 -6.60 18.08 18.66
CA GLN A 2 -7.97 17.54 18.85
C GLN A 2 -8.15 16.13 18.30
N VAL A 3 -7.62 15.83 17.10
CA VAL A 3 -7.64 14.49 16.50
C VAL A 3 -6.90 13.47 17.37
N LEU A 4 -5.71 13.83 17.87
CA LEU A 4 -4.91 12.96 18.73
C LEU A 4 -5.64 12.60 20.04
N ASN A 5 -6.40 13.56 20.57
CA ASN A 5 -7.16 13.39 21.81
C ASN A 5 -8.55 12.76 21.59
N GLY A 6 -8.99 12.57 20.35
CA GLY A 6 -10.35 12.11 20.02
C GLY A 6 -11.43 13.10 20.41
N GLU A 7 -11.11 14.39 20.43
CA GLU A 7 -12.03 15.48 20.78
C GLU A 7 -12.88 15.85 19.56
N LYS A 8 -14.13 16.29 19.79
CA LYS A 8 -14.98 16.81 18.70
C LYS A 8 -14.30 18.02 18.02
N PRO A 9 -14.37 18.14 16.69
CA PRO A 9 -15.21 17.37 15.74
C PRO A 9 -14.58 16.07 15.22
N ALA A 10 -13.46 15.57 15.77
CA ALA A 10 -12.89 14.30 15.35
C ALA A 10 -13.88 13.14 15.53
N ASN A 11 -13.94 12.26 14.54
CA ASN A 11 -14.80 11.07 14.56
C ASN A 11 -14.05 9.80 15.00
N THR A 12 -12.79 9.95 15.41
CA THR A 12 -11.92 8.85 15.83
C THR A 12 -11.72 8.88 17.35
N PRO A 13 -11.49 7.72 17.98
CA PRO A 13 -11.10 7.68 19.39
C PRO A 13 -9.70 8.28 19.59
N PRO A 14 -9.33 8.65 20.82
CA PRO A 14 -7.99 9.15 21.11
C PRO A 14 -6.93 8.12 20.74
N ILE A 15 -5.81 8.60 20.19
CA ILE A 15 -4.68 7.73 19.83
C ILE A 15 -3.99 7.27 21.10
N ARG A 16 -3.77 5.96 21.21
CA ARG A 16 -3.13 5.34 22.36
C ARG A 16 -2.08 4.33 21.92
N SER A 17 -1.01 4.20 22.71
CA SER A 17 -0.06 3.11 22.52
C SER A 17 -0.71 1.79 22.93
N GLU A 18 -0.58 0.77 22.09
CA GLU A 18 -1.09 -0.59 22.34
C GLU A 18 -0.01 -1.57 22.81
N GLY A 19 1.24 -1.12 22.90
CA GLY A 19 2.35 -1.97 23.32
C GLY A 19 3.68 -1.25 23.37
N ALA A 20 4.73 -1.98 23.70
CA ALA A 20 6.08 -1.46 23.70
C ALA A 20 6.57 -1.26 22.24
N PRO A 21 7.26 -0.14 21.94
CA PRO A 21 7.84 0.08 20.62
C PRO A 21 8.79 -1.06 20.21
N GLY A 22 8.79 -1.39 18.91
CA GLY A 22 9.69 -2.40 18.34
C GLY A 22 9.32 -3.87 18.58
N VAL A 23 8.27 -4.18 19.36
CA VAL A 23 7.87 -5.56 19.66
C VAL A 23 7.00 -6.16 18.55
N HIS A 24 6.05 -5.40 18.05
CA HIS A 24 5.12 -5.83 17.01
C HIS A 24 4.93 -4.74 15.97
N TRP A 25 4.86 -5.15 14.71
CA TRP A 25 4.42 -4.27 13.64
C TRP A 25 2.90 -4.16 13.61
N LYS A 26 2.38 -2.94 13.49
CA LYS A 26 0.96 -2.68 13.26
C LYS A 26 0.80 -1.47 12.35
N TYR A 27 0.00 -1.62 11.29
CA TYR A 27 -0.39 -0.49 10.45
C TYR A 27 -1.16 0.55 11.27
N SER A 28 -0.78 1.82 11.21
CA SER A 28 -1.35 2.85 12.09
C SER A 28 -1.42 4.22 11.44
N GLY A 29 -2.63 4.64 11.03
CA GLY A 29 -2.89 6.04 10.67
C GLY A 29 -2.67 7.00 11.85
N GLY A 30 -2.95 6.55 13.08
CA GLY A 30 -2.67 7.33 14.28
C GLY A 30 -1.16 7.62 14.46
N GLY A 31 -0.29 6.67 14.13
CA GLY A 31 1.16 6.87 14.15
C GLY A 31 1.59 7.98 13.18
N TYR A 32 1.03 7.99 11.96
CA TYR A 32 1.27 9.05 10.99
C TYR A 32 0.72 10.40 11.43
N THR A 33 -0.41 10.44 12.14
CA THR A 33 -0.95 11.68 12.72
C THR A 33 -0.04 12.24 13.83
N ILE A 34 0.57 11.36 14.65
CA ILE A 34 1.59 11.77 15.62
C ILE A 34 2.82 12.33 14.89
N MET A 35 3.30 11.65 13.84
CA MET A 35 4.44 12.11 13.05
C MET A 35 4.16 13.49 12.42
N GLN A 36 2.96 13.72 11.88
CA GLN A 36 2.53 15.04 11.41
C GLN A 36 2.67 16.11 12.49
N GLN A 37 2.21 15.82 13.71
CA GLN A 37 2.32 16.78 14.82
C GLN A 37 3.78 17.05 15.20
N VAL A 38 4.62 16.00 15.25
CA VAL A 38 6.06 16.15 15.53
C VAL A 38 6.73 17.04 14.48
N LEU A 39 6.43 16.84 13.20
CA LEU A 39 6.97 17.69 12.13
C LEU A 39 6.57 19.15 12.33
N ILE A 40 5.29 19.44 12.60
CA ILE A 40 4.81 20.80 12.89
C ILE A 40 5.52 21.41 14.12
N ASP A 41 5.67 20.63 15.19
CA ASP A 41 6.27 21.12 16.43
C ASP A 41 7.78 21.40 16.27
N VAL A 42 8.47 20.64 15.43
CA VAL A 42 9.92 20.81 15.20
C VAL A 42 10.20 21.93 14.21
N THR A 43 9.45 22.01 13.12
CA THR A 43 9.69 22.99 12.06
C THR A 43 9.00 24.32 12.31
N GLN A 44 7.94 24.33 13.11
CA GLN A 44 7.03 25.47 13.32
C GLN A 44 6.32 25.91 12.03
N GLU A 45 6.23 25.00 11.04
CA GLU A 45 5.58 25.23 9.76
C GLU A 45 4.27 24.43 9.66
N PRO A 46 3.23 24.94 9.00
CA PRO A 46 2.04 24.13 8.69
C PRO A 46 2.41 22.93 7.84
N PHE A 47 1.83 21.76 8.15
CA PHE A 47 2.16 20.50 7.48
C PHE A 47 2.02 20.55 5.94
N PRO A 48 0.96 21.13 5.35
CA PRO A 48 0.85 21.25 3.89
C PRO A 48 1.98 22.05 3.25
N GLU A 49 2.37 23.17 3.86
CA GLU A 49 3.45 24.04 3.37
C GLU A 49 4.79 23.32 3.45
N LEU A 50 5.09 22.71 4.61
CA LEU A 50 6.29 21.90 4.80
C LEU A 50 6.42 20.82 3.74
N LEU A 51 5.37 20.03 3.50
CA LEU A 51 5.41 18.94 2.51
C LEU A 51 5.43 19.47 1.08
N HIS A 52 4.78 20.60 0.80
CA HIS A 52 4.89 21.24 -0.50
C HIS A 52 6.34 21.60 -0.81
N ASP A 53 7.01 22.31 0.09
CA ASP A 53 8.35 22.84 -0.16
C ASP A 53 9.46 21.78 -0.08
N SER A 54 9.28 20.78 0.81
CA SER A 54 10.31 19.75 1.03
C SER A 54 10.16 18.54 0.10
N VAL A 55 8.97 18.27 -0.43
CA VAL A 55 8.69 17.04 -1.20
C VAL A 55 8.02 17.35 -2.53
N LEU A 56 6.81 17.95 -2.52
CA LEU A 56 5.98 18.00 -3.73
C LEU A 56 6.61 18.88 -4.81
N ALA A 57 7.06 20.09 -4.47
CA ALA A 57 7.65 21.02 -5.41
C ALA A 57 9.01 20.53 -5.96
N PRO A 58 9.95 20.03 -5.12
CA PRO A 58 11.23 19.51 -5.62
C PRO A 58 11.10 18.41 -6.67
N ILE A 59 10.11 17.53 -6.56
CA ILE A 59 9.89 16.43 -7.52
C ILE A 59 8.84 16.74 -8.59
N GLY A 60 8.33 17.99 -8.62
CA GLY A 60 7.42 18.46 -9.66
C GLY A 60 5.99 17.92 -9.56
N MET A 61 5.51 17.59 -8.36
CA MET A 61 4.13 17.16 -8.10
C MET A 61 3.17 18.36 -8.05
N SER A 62 3.06 19.10 -9.15
CA SER A 62 2.36 20.39 -9.22
C SER A 62 0.83 20.30 -9.12
N HIS A 63 0.25 19.11 -9.21
CA HIS A 63 -1.18 18.84 -9.07
C HIS A 63 -1.47 18.06 -7.77
N SER A 64 -0.64 18.25 -6.77
CA SER A 64 -0.75 17.58 -5.48
C SER A 64 -0.71 18.56 -4.33
N THR A 65 -1.48 18.28 -3.28
CA THR A 65 -1.51 19.11 -2.07
C THR A 65 -1.96 18.30 -0.85
N TYR A 66 -1.49 18.69 0.33
CA TYR A 66 -2.00 18.23 1.62
C TYR A 66 -3.00 19.21 2.25
N GLU A 67 -3.32 20.31 1.58
CA GLU A 67 -4.29 21.28 2.11
C GLU A 67 -5.68 20.66 2.28
N GLN A 68 -6.29 20.93 3.44
CA GLN A 68 -7.60 20.44 3.83
C GLN A 68 -8.46 21.57 4.40
N PRO A 69 -9.65 21.82 3.83
CA PRO A 69 -10.24 21.21 2.64
C PRO A 69 -9.47 21.51 1.36
N LEU A 70 -9.71 20.75 0.29
CA LEU A 70 -9.08 20.96 -1.01
C LEU A 70 -9.27 22.40 -1.50
N PRO A 71 -8.19 23.12 -1.85
CA PRO A 71 -8.25 24.51 -2.32
C PRO A 71 -9.13 24.66 -3.57
N GLN A 72 -9.80 25.80 -3.69
CA GLN A 72 -10.73 26.07 -4.78
C GLN A 72 -10.09 25.90 -6.18
N VAL A 73 -8.81 26.24 -6.31
CA VAL A 73 -8.05 26.11 -7.56
C VAL A 73 -7.98 24.67 -8.05
N PHE A 74 -8.03 23.68 -7.16
CA PHE A 74 -8.00 22.26 -7.50
C PHE A 74 -9.39 21.61 -7.58
N GLN A 75 -10.44 22.23 -7.04
CA GLN A 75 -11.78 21.62 -6.97
C GLN A 75 -12.35 21.24 -8.33
N SER A 76 -12.05 22.00 -9.38
CA SER A 76 -12.51 21.69 -10.75
C SER A 76 -11.84 20.47 -11.37
N PHE A 77 -10.72 20.01 -10.83
CA PHE A 77 -9.98 18.83 -11.28
C PHE A 77 -10.22 17.62 -10.40
N ALA A 78 -10.83 17.79 -9.22
CA ALA A 78 -11.11 16.69 -8.31
C ALA A 78 -12.20 15.78 -8.87
N ALA A 79 -11.93 14.48 -8.86
CA ALA A 79 -12.92 13.48 -9.23
C ALA A 79 -14.03 13.40 -8.17
N THR A 80 -15.26 13.17 -8.60
CA THR A 80 -16.38 12.89 -7.69
C THR A 80 -16.20 11.52 -7.04
N PRO A 81 -16.27 11.40 -5.71
CA PRO A 81 -16.17 10.11 -5.03
C PRO A 81 -17.48 9.33 -5.11
N TYR A 82 -17.38 8.01 -5.33
CA TYR A 82 -18.54 7.11 -5.43
C TYR A 82 -18.45 5.95 -4.44
N ARG A 83 -19.55 5.61 -3.82
CA ARG A 83 -19.70 4.41 -3.00
C ARG A 83 -19.76 3.14 -3.85
N SER A 84 -19.71 2.00 -3.20
CA SER A 84 -19.77 0.68 -3.86
C SER A 84 -21.09 0.39 -4.58
N ASP A 85 -22.17 1.08 -4.21
CA ASP A 85 -23.47 1.03 -4.87
C ASP A 85 -23.58 1.92 -6.12
N GLY A 86 -22.53 2.71 -6.41
CA GLY A 86 -22.48 3.63 -7.53
C GLY A 86 -23.03 5.02 -7.24
N GLU A 87 -23.51 5.27 -6.03
CA GLU A 87 -24.02 6.59 -5.64
C GLU A 87 -22.85 7.50 -5.22
N PRO A 88 -22.91 8.79 -5.52
CA PRO A 88 -21.93 9.76 -5.03
C PRO A 88 -21.88 9.78 -3.51
N VAL A 89 -20.71 10.02 -2.95
CA VAL A 89 -20.57 10.27 -1.51
C VAL A 89 -21.28 11.56 -1.17
N GLU A 90 -22.17 11.51 -0.18
CA GLU A 90 -22.96 12.67 0.24
C GLU A 90 -22.04 13.77 0.80
N GLY A 91 -22.21 14.99 0.31
CA GLY A 91 -21.34 16.12 0.66
C GLY A 91 -20.00 16.14 -0.08
N GLY A 92 -19.73 15.17 -0.96
CA GLY A 92 -18.49 15.04 -1.71
C GLY A 92 -17.36 14.41 -0.91
N ALA A 93 -16.12 14.73 -1.26
CA ALA A 93 -14.95 14.18 -0.59
C ALA A 93 -14.81 14.70 0.84
N HIS A 94 -14.44 13.81 1.76
CA HIS A 94 -14.20 14.15 3.15
C HIS A 94 -12.95 15.02 3.33
N THR A 95 -12.93 15.80 4.41
CA THR A 95 -11.78 16.57 4.88
C THR A 95 -11.03 15.75 5.93
N TYR A 96 -9.73 15.58 5.75
CA TYR A 96 -8.88 14.76 6.63
C TYR A 96 -7.87 15.64 7.36
N PRO A 97 -8.14 16.10 8.60
CA PRO A 97 -7.16 16.84 9.39
C PRO A 97 -5.92 16.00 9.75
N GLU A 98 -6.02 14.66 9.72
CA GLU A 98 -4.94 13.69 9.74
C GLU A 98 -4.26 13.56 8.36
N MET A 99 -3.71 14.67 7.91
CA MET A 99 -3.19 14.84 6.54
C MET A 99 -2.09 13.83 6.18
N ALA A 100 -1.17 13.56 7.09
CA ALA A 100 -0.10 12.58 6.85
C ALA A 100 -0.61 11.15 6.69
N ALA A 101 -1.77 10.83 7.26
CA ALA A 101 -2.37 9.51 7.17
C ALA A 101 -3.30 9.33 5.97
N ALA A 102 -4.03 10.39 5.55
CA ALA A 102 -5.12 10.26 4.59
C ALA A 102 -5.38 11.51 3.72
N GLY A 103 -4.62 12.59 3.89
CA GLY A 103 -4.97 13.91 3.35
C GLY A 103 -4.35 14.26 2.00
N LEU A 104 -3.52 13.42 1.39
CA LEU A 104 -2.90 13.75 0.11
C LEU A 104 -3.92 13.73 -1.03
N TRP A 105 -4.12 14.88 -1.65
CA TRP A 105 -4.73 15.01 -2.97
C TRP A 105 -3.63 14.95 -4.03
N THR A 106 -3.80 14.10 -5.04
CA THR A 106 -2.78 13.91 -6.07
C THR A 106 -3.37 13.32 -7.36
N THR A 107 -2.55 13.24 -8.38
CA THR A 107 -2.87 12.58 -9.65
C THR A 107 -2.01 11.32 -9.84
N PRO A 108 -2.42 10.37 -10.71
CA PRO A 108 -1.57 9.22 -11.04
C PRO A 108 -0.18 9.64 -11.55
N THR A 109 -0.12 10.71 -12.34
CA THR A 109 1.15 11.24 -12.87
C THR A 109 2.08 11.76 -11.76
N ASP A 110 1.53 12.51 -10.80
CA ASP A 110 2.34 13.05 -9.73
C ASP A 110 2.79 11.95 -8.76
N LEU A 111 1.92 10.98 -8.45
CA LEU A 111 2.33 9.84 -7.64
C LEU A 111 3.38 8.96 -8.33
N ALA A 112 3.33 8.84 -9.67
CA ALA A 112 4.38 8.19 -10.43
C ALA A 112 5.72 8.94 -10.35
N ARG A 113 5.71 10.28 -10.31
CA ARG A 113 6.94 11.07 -10.06
C ARG A 113 7.57 10.77 -8.71
N CYS A 114 6.73 10.61 -7.67
CA CYS A 114 7.21 10.20 -6.35
C CYS A 114 7.91 8.83 -6.41
N ALA A 115 7.32 7.86 -7.11
CA ALA A 115 7.95 6.54 -7.29
C ALA A 115 9.27 6.63 -8.07
N ILE A 116 9.31 7.41 -9.15
CA ILE A 116 10.52 7.66 -9.95
C ILE A 116 11.61 8.33 -9.10
N GLU A 117 11.27 9.29 -8.24
CA GLU A 117 12.23 9.93 -7.33
C GLU A 117 12.89 8.91 -6.40
N VAL A 118 12.11 8.00 -5.81
CA VAL A 118 12.64 6.92 -4.98
C VAL A 118 13.58 6.01 -5.76
N GLU A 119 13.22 5.60 -6.98
CA GLU A 119 14.07 4.78 -7.84
C GLU A 119 15.37 5.48 -8.25
N GLN A 120 15.27 6.76 -8.62
CA GLN A 120 16.45 7.56 -9.01
C GLN A 120 17.37 7.82 -7.84
N SER A 121 16.84 8.02 -6.64
CA SER A 121 17.61 8.17 -5.41
C SER A 121 18.40 6.90 -5.09
N LEU A 122 17.81 5.70 -5.26
CA LEU A 122 18.51 4.42 -5.11
C LEU A 122 19.66 4.24 -6.11
N GLN A 123 19.61 4.90 -7.24
CA GLN A 123 20.61 4.80 -8.30
C GLN A 123 21.61 5.95 -8.29
N ASP A 124 21.57 6.81 -7.26
CA ASP A 124 22.36 8.05 -7.14
C ASP A 124 22.26 8.94 -8.39
N LYS A 125 21.12 8.91 -9.09
CA LYS A 125 20.87 9.69 -10.30
C LYS A 125 20.19 11.02 -10.03
N ALA A 126 19.29 11.04 -9.05
CA ALA A 126 18.63 12.23 -8.54
C ALA A 126 18.22 11.98 -7.09
N ASN A 127 18.39 12.95 -6.24
CA ASN A 127 18.02 12.88 -4.83
C ASN A 127 17.54 14.25 -4.35
N HIS A 128 16.37 14.65 -4.90
CA HIS A 128 15.78 15.94 -4.56
C HIS A 128 15.18 15.96 -3.15
N VAL A 129 14.80 14.78 -2.61
CA VAL A 129 14.14 14.64 -1.31
C VAL A 129 14.99 13.83 -0.33
N LEU A 130 15.42 12.62 -0.70
CA LEU A 130 16.18 11.72 0.14
C LEU A 130 17.51 11.37 -0.50
N SER A 131 18.57 11.21 0.32
CA SER A 131 19.82 10.62 -0.13
C SER A 131 19.65 9.12 -0.43
N GLU A 132 20.60 8.54 -1.16
CA GLU A 132 20.64 7.08 -1.40
C GLU A 132 20.55 6.29 -0.08
N ASP A 133 21.38 6.63 0.92
CA ASP A 133 21.39 5.96 2.22
C ASP A 133 20.04 6.04 2.93
N MET A 134 19.39 7.20 2.94
CA MET A 134 18.07 7.36 3.55
C MET A 134 16.98 6.60 2.79
N THR A 135 17.09 6.53 1.47
CA THR A 135 16.17 5.77 0.63
C THR A 135 16.35 4.27 0.85
N LEU A 136 17.57 3.79 0.96
CA LEU A 136 17.87 2.40 1.34
C LEU A 136 17.31 2.06 2.73
N GLU A 137 17.48 2.96 3.70
CA GLU A 137 16.88 2.77 5.03
C GLU A 137 15.35 2.71 4.96
N MET A 138 14.72 3.62 4.19
CA MET A 138 13.27 3.64 4.00
C MET A 138 12.75 2.34 3.38
N LEU A 139 13.45 1.76 2.43
CA LEU A 139 13.05 0.53 1.73
C LEU A 139 13.54 -0.75 2.42
N THR A 140 14.35 -0.65 3.46
CA THR A 140 14.80 -1.83 4.22
C THR A 140 13.66 -2.33 5.12
N PRO A 141 13.18 -3.57 4.93
CA PRO A 141 12.11 -4.10 5.77
C PRO A 141 12.55 -4.23 7.23
N GLY A 142 11.75 -3.69 8.12
CA GLY A 142 11.91 -3.87 9.56
C GLY A 142 11.26 -5.18 10.02
N THR A 143 10.04 -5.10 10.53
CA THR A 143 9.26 -6.27 10.93
C THR A 143 8.31 -6.66 9.80
N GLY A 144 8.42 -7.90 9.31
CA GLY A 144 7.61 -8.38 8.18
C GLY A 144 8.15 -7.89 6.84
N HIS A 145 7.28 -7.35 6.00
CA HIS A 145 7.59 -6.87 4.64
C HIS A 145 7.37 -5.36 4.48
N TRP A 146 7.39 -4.61 5.58
CA TRP A 146 7.22 -3.15 5.58
C TRP A 146 8.54 -2.45 5.87
N GLY A 147 8.88 -1.50 4.99
CA GLY A 147 9.87 -0.47 5.25
C GLY A 147 9.25 0.73 6.00
N LEU A 148 9.85 1.89 5.91
CA LEU A 148 9.32 3.11 6.50
C LEU A 148 8.25 3.72 5.57
N GLY A 149 7.01 3.21 5.68
CA GLY A 149 5.86 3.71 4.94
C GLY A 149 5.53 2.98 3.63
N LEU A 150 6.36 2.05 3.19
CA LEU A 150 6.16 1.29 1.96
C LEU A 150 6.16 -0.22 2.23
N GLU A 151 5.31 -0.93 1.52
CA GLU A 151 5.31 -2.39 1.48
C GLU A 151 6.39 -2.85 0.50
N ILE A 152 7.27 -3.74 0.94
CA ILE A 152 8.39 -4.25 0.15
C ILE A 152 8.05 -5.67 -0.28
N GLY A 153 8.09 -5.91 -1.57
CA GLY A 153 7.77 -7.21 -2.18
C GLY A 153 8.82 -7.67 -3.17
N GLY A 154 8.48 -8.70 -3.93
CA GLY A 154 9.40 -9.31 -4.89
C GLY A 154 10.34 -10.33 -4.26
N SER A 155 11.24 -10.88 -5.06
CA SER A 155 12.23 -11.87 -4.61
C SER A 155 13.59 -11.66 -5.28
N GLY A 156 14.66 -11.84 -4.51
CA GLY A 156 16.01 -11.87 -5.03
C GLY A 156 16.44 -10.58 -5.71
N PHE A 157 16.64 -10.62 -7.03
CA PHE A 157 17.20 -9.49 -7.80
C PHE A 157 16.14 -8.50 -8.32
N ASN A 158 14.86 -8.68 -7.96
CA ASN A 158 13.76 -7.86 -8.43
C ASN A 158 12.84 -7.40 -7.28
N PRO A 159 13.38 -6.67 -6.28
CA PRO A 159 12.55 -6.08 -5.26
C PRO A 159 11.66 -4.98 -5.86
N TYR A 160 10.49 -4.81 -5.27
CA TYR A 160 9.60 -3.69 -5.57
C TYR A 160 9.06 -3.10 -4.28
N PHE A 161 8.70 -1.84 -4.33
CA PHE A 161 7.96 -1.17 -3.28
C PHE A 161 6.56 -0.79 -3.77
N SER A 162 5.62 -0.78 -2.85
CA SER A 162 4.22 -0.48 -3.16
C SER A 162 3.50 0.15 -1.99
N HIS A 163 2.39 0.81 -2.26
CA HIS A 163 1.42 1.20 -1.26
C HIS A 163 0.04 1.34 -1.88
N GLY A 164 -0.99 1.02 -1.09
CA GLY A 164 -2.38 1.25 -1.48
C GLY A 164 -3.03 2.31 -0.59
N GLY A 165 -4.05 2.99 -1.11
CA GLY A 165 -4.84 3.97 -0.38
C GLY A 165 -6.33 3.69 -0.47
N ALA A 166 -7.05 3.97 0.63
CA ALA A 166 -8.48 3.78 0.72
C ALA A 166 -9.12 4.89 1.57
N ASN A 167 -9.77 5.81 0.90
CA ASN A 167 -10.70 6.77 1.49
C ASN A 167 -12.12 6.49 0.97
N GLU A 168 -13.17 6.96 1.64
CA GLU A 168 -14.53 6.76 1.12
C GLU A 168 -14.65 7.35 -0.29
N GLY A 169 -15.04 6.52 -1.24
CA GLY A 169 -15.17 6.88 -2.65
C GLY A 169 -13.87 6.92 -3.45
N PHE A 170 -12.71 6.62 -2.85
CA PHE A 170 -11.43 6.63 -3.54
C PHE A 170 -10.58 5.42 -3.19
N ARG A 171 -9.93 4.83 -4.19
CA ARG A 171 -8.94 3.75 -4.03
C ARG A 171 -7.77 4.02 -4.94
N ASN A 172 -6.58 3.73 -4.45
CA ASN A 172 -5.39 3.74 -5.28
C ASN A 172 -4.45 2.59 -4.91
N ILE A 173 -3.57 2.28 -5.82
CA ILE A 173 -2.41 1.42 -5.64
C ILE A 173 -1.30 1.90 -6.55
N PHE A 174 -0.08 1.88 -6.08
CA PHE A 174 1.09 1.98 -6.92
C PHE A 174 2.09 0.87 -6.60
N VAL A 175 2.89 0.52 -7.58
CA VAL A 175 4.01 -0.40 -7.49
C VAL A 175 5.15 0.12 -8.34
N ALA A 176 6.38 -0.02 -7.85
CA ALA A 176 7.58 0.34 -8.60
C ALA A 176 8.73 -0.62 -8.28
N TYR A 177 9.46 -1.04 -9.30
CA TYR A 177 10.56 -2.00 -9.21
C TYR A 177 11.89 -1.28 -9.07
N GLU A 178 12.61 -1.54 -7.99
CA GLU A 178 13.86 -0.87 -7.64
C GLU A 178 14.96 -1.02 -8.70
N THR A 179 15.00 -2.15 -9.39
CA THR A 179 16.09 -2.48 -10.33
C THR A 179 15.76 -2.11 -11.77
N SER A 180 14.55 -2.42 -12.23
CA SER A 180 14.18 -2.17 -13.64
C SER A 180 13.67 -0.76 -13.89
N GLY A 181 13.19 -0.07 -12.85
CA GLY A 181 12.53 1.23 -12.98
C GLY A 181 11.12 1.14 -13.58
N ASP A 182 10.57 -0.08 -13.69
CA ASP A 182 9.19 -0.28 -14.12
C ASP A 182 8.24 0.02 -12.97
N GLY A 183 7.16 0.74 -13.26
CA GLY A 183 6.16 1.01 -12.24
C GLY A 183 4.80 1.34 -12.83
N ALA A 184 3.77 1.30 -12.01
CA ALA A 184 2.45 1.74 -12.38
C ALA A 184 1.68 2.31 -11.19
N VAL A 185 0.82 3.27 -11.47
CA VAL A 185 -0.12 3.87 -10.53
C VAL A 185 -1.53 3.71 -11.08
N VAL A 186 -2.42 3.20 -10.26
CA VAL A 186 -3.85 3.12 -10.57
C VAL A 186 -4.63 3.85 -9.49
N MET A 187 -5.48 4.78 -9.90
CA MET A 187 -6.39 5.51 -9.03
C MET A 187 -7.82 5.35 -9.54
N THR A 188 -8.75 5.16 -8.63
CA THR A 188 -10.17 5.08 -8.92
C THR A 188 -10.97 5.96 -7.98
N ASN A 189 -12.07 6.51 -8.47
CA ASN A 189 -13.01 7.31 -7.70
C ASN A 189 -14.24 6.49 -7.28
N GLY A 190 -14.02 5.28 -6.80
CA GLY A 190 -15.08 4.39 -6.31
C GLY A 190 -14.58 3.37 -5.30
N ASP A 191 -15.42 3.03 -4.33
CA ASP A 191 -15.10 2.08 -3.25
C ASP A 191 -14.79 0.66 -3.75
N SER A 192 -15.33 0.26 -4.90
CA SER A 192 -15.02 -1.02 -5.56
C SER A 192 -13.65 -1.05 -6.25
N GLY A 193 -12.93 0.08 -6.23
CA GLY A 193 -11.66 0.26 -6.96
C GLY A 193 -10.50 -0.60 -6.49
N THR A 194 -10.50 -1.12 -5.27
CA THR A 194 -9.39 -1.94 -4.75
C THR A 194 -9.13 -3.18 -5.61
N LEU A 195 -10.17 -3.97 -5.90
CA LEU A 195 -10.05 -5.15 -6.75
C LEU A 195 -9.69 -4.78 -8.19
N ARG A 196 -10.30 -3.72 -8.71
CA ARG A 196 -10.04 -3.24 -10.08
C ARG A 196 -8.61 -2.72 -10.25
N GLY A 197 -8.10 -1.98 -9.25
CA GLY A 197 -6.72 -1.49 -9.25
C GLY A 197 -5.71 -2.63 -9.32
N ASP A 198 -5.88 -3.65 -8.50
CA ASP A 198 -5.02 -4.82 -8.49
C ASP A 198 -5.11 -5.64 -9.82
N GLU A 199 -6.31 -5.80 -10.39
CA GLU A 199 -6.50 -6.43 -11.71
C GLU A 199 -5.75 -5.68 -12.82
N VAL A 200 -5.82 -4.34 -12.82
CA VAL A 200 -5.12 -3.49 -13.79
C VAL A 200 -3.60 -3.63 -13.63
N ILE A 201 -3.07 -3.53 -12.40
CA ILE A 201 -1.63 -3.72 -12.15
C ILE A 201 -1.17 -5.11 -12.63
N ARG A 202 -1.92 -6.18 -12.36
CA ARG A 202 -1.58 -7.53 -12.85
C ARG A 202 -1.59 -7.65 -14.36
N SER A 203 -2.53 -6.99 -15.03
CA SER A 203 -2.59 -6.96 -16.48
C SER A 203 -1.37 -6.26 -17.06
N ILE A 204 -0.96 -5.12 -16.49
CA ILE A 204 0.26 -4.40 -16.85
C ILE A 204 1.48 -5.29 -16.60
N ALA A 205 1.59 -5.87 -15.40
CA ALA A 205 2.71 -6.75 -15.04
C ALA A 205 2.85 -7.95 -15.99
N THR A 206 1.72 -8.50 -16.45
CA THR A 206 1.70 -9.61 -17.43
C THR A 206 2.16 -9.14 -18.80
N GLU A 207 1.64 -8.03 -19.30
CA GLU A 207 1.98 -7.48 -20.61
C GLU A 207 3.46 -7.09 -20.71
N TYR A 208 3.96 -6.42 -19.66
CA TYR A 208 5.35 -5.95 -19.60
C TYR A 208 6.30 -6.98 -18.97
N ARG A 209 5.80 -8.18 -18.64
CA ARG A 209 6.59 -9.30 -18.08
C ARG A 209 7.33 -8.93 -16.80
N TRP A 210 6.69 -8.18 -15.93
CA TRP A 210 7.27 -7.82 -14.64
C TRP A 210 7.54 -9.07 -13.80
N PRO A 211 8.68 -9.14 -13.15
CA PRO A 211 9.02 -10.27 -12.32
C PRO A 211 8.14 -10.30 -11.05
N ASP A 212 7.67 -11.48 -10.69
CA ASP A 212 7.06 -11.82 -9.39
C ASP A 212 5.70 -11.17 -9.01
N TYR A 213 5.30 -10.01 -9.52
CA TYR A 213 4.02 -9.38 -9.12
C TYR A 213 2.79 -10.25 -9.41
N GLY A 214 2.72 -10.84 -10.58
CA GLY A 214 1.66 -11.80 -10.91
C GLY A 214 1.87 -13.20 -10.33
N ARG A 215 3.12 -13.59 -10.06
CA ARG A 215 3.48 -14.93 -9.58
C ARG A 215 3.26 -15.15 -8.10
N SER A 216 3.29 -14.09 -7.26
CA SER A 216 3.06 -14.23 -5.82
C SER A 216 1.65 -14.72 -5.49
N VAL A 217 0.66 -14.39 -6.31
CA VAL A 217 -0.74 -14.85 -6.17
C VAL A 217 -0.90 -16.26 -6.74
N VAL A 218 -0.23 -16.57 -7.87
CA VAL A 218 -0.19 -17.93 -8.43
C VAL A 218 0.51 -18.88 -7.45
N ARG A 219 1.61 -18.48 -6.79
CA ARG A 219 2.24 -19.29 -5.75
C ARG A 219 1.34 -19.57 -4.53
N ARG A 220 0.46 -18.61 -4.13
CA ARG A 220 -0.51 -18.90 -3.06
C ARG A 220 -1.58 -19.89 -3.50
N SER A 221 -2.09 -19.78 -4.72
CA SER A 221 -3.03 -20.75 -5.28
C SER A 221 -2.35 -22.10 -5.60
N ASP A 222 -1.12 -22.07 -6.13
CA ASP A 222 -0.34 -23.27 -6.39
C ASP A 222 0.01 -24.01 -5.09
N GLY A 223 0.44 -23.30 -4.05
CA GLY A 223 0.68 -23.89 -2.74
C GLY A 223 -0.57 -24.57 -2.17
N LEU A 224 -1.73 -23.96 -2.31
CA LEU A 224 -3.01 -24.56 -1.89
C LEU A 224 -3.37 -25.77 -2.76
N ILE A 225 -3.21 -25.67 -4.08
CA ILE A 225 -3.46 -26.77 -5.03
C ILE A 225 -2.51 -27.94 -4.75
N TYR A 226 -1.21 -27.69 -4.58
CA TYR A 226 -0.24 -28.73 -4.23
C TYR A 226 -0.55 -29.36 -2.87
N THR A 227 -0.95 -28.58 -1.87
CA THR A 227 -1.35 -29.11 -0.57
C THR A 227 -2.58 -30.01 -0.69
N ILE A 228 -3.61 -29.58 -1.42
CA ILE A 228 -4.80 -30.40 -1.68
C ILE A 228 -4.42 -31.68 -2.45
N LEU A 229 -3.57 -31.58 -3.46
CA LEU A 229 -3.12 -32.73 -4.25
C LEU A 229 -2.37 -33.75 -3.38
N ILE A 230 -1.47 -33.28 -2.50
CA ILE A 230 -0.72 -34.15 -1.57
C ILE A 230 -1.68 -34.85 -0.61
N VAL A 231 -2.66 -34.13 -0.06
CA VAL A 231 -3.66 -34.72 0.85
C VAL A 231 -4.51 -35.77 0.13
N VAL A 232 -4.95 -35.51 -1.10
CA VAL A 232 -5.72 -36.45 -1.90
C VAL A 232 -4.90 -37.69 -2.23
N ILE A 233 -3.65 -37.55 -2.66
CA ILE A 233 -2.75 -38.67 -2.95
C ILE A 233 -2.51 -39.50 -1.69
N ALA A 234 -2.24 -38.85 -0.54
CA ALA A 234 -2.06 -39.57 0.73
C ALA A 234 -3.31 -40.36 1.13
N ALA A 235 -4.49 -39.79 0.99
CA ALA A 235 -5.77 -40.46 1.27
C ALA A 235 -5.99 -41.66 0.36
N VAL A 236 -5.67 -41.56 -0.94
CA VAL A 236 -5.77 -42.67 -1.89
C VAL A 236 -4.79 -43.82 -1.55
N ILE A 237 -3.54 -43.49 -1.20
CA ILE A 237 -2.54 -44.48 -0.78
C ILE A 237 -3.00 -45.20 0.49
N ILE A 238 -3.49 -44.47 1.51
CA ILE A 238 -4.03 -45.06 2.74
C ILE A 238 -5.19 -46.02 2.43
N ALA A 239 -6.14 -45.57 1.57
CA ALA A 239 -7.28 -46.44 1.18
C ALA A 239 -6.86 -47.69 0.47
N LEU A 240 -5.83 -47.64 -0.41
CA LEU A 240 -5.28 -48.80 -1.10
C LEU A 240 -4.56 -49.74 -0.13
N LEU A 241 -3.78 -49.22 0.81
CA LEU A 241 -3.12 -50.03 1.84
C LEU A 241 -4.12 -50.76 2.74
N LEU A 242 -5.18 -50.04 3.17
CA LEU A 242 -6.27 -50.65 3.96
C LEU A 242 -6.98 -51.77 3.18
N ARG A 243 -7.23 -51.59 1.87
CA ARG A 243 -7.79 -52.65 1.02
C ARG A 243 -6.89 -53.88 0.87
N LEU A 244 -5.57 -53.66 0.80
CA LEU A 244 -4.61 -54.78 0.73
C LEU A 244 -4.57 -55.56 2.05
N VAL A 245 -4.57 -54.87 3.19
CA VAL A 245 -4.60 -55.49 4.53
C VAL A 245 -5.90 -56.27 4.72
N THR A 246 -7.04 -55.74 4.33
CA THR A 246 -8.35 -56.44 4.46
C THR A 246 -8.45 -57.65 3.54
N ARG A 247 -7.92 -57.60 2.31
CA ARG A 247 -7.86 -58.72 1.38
C ARG A 247 -6.89 -59.82 1.82
N GLY A 248 -5.79 -59.47 2.50
CA GLY A 248 -4.85 -60.42 3.07
C GLY A 248 -5.46 -61.23 4.23
N ARG A 249 -6.33 -60.64 5.03
CA ARG A 249 -7.04 -61.34 6.14
C ARG A 249 -8.13 -62.30 5.68
N VAL A 250 -8.74 -62.07 4.53
CA VAL A 250 -9.79 -62.97 3.98
C VAL A 250 -9.20 -64.25 3.30
N ARG A 251 -7.90 -64.30 3.02
CA ARG A 251 -7.22 -65.47 2.44
C ARG A 251 -6.60 -66.43 3.48
N GLN A 252 -6.73 -66.17 4.77
CA GLN A 252 -6.19 -66.99 5.85
C GLN A 252 -7.30 -67.71 6.68
N ILE A 253 -8.53 -67.73 6.21
CA ILE A 253 -9.64 -68.54 6.70
C ILE A 253 -10.04 -69.50 5.56
#